data_97b6fc709bd11e1266a4707060928d51
#
_entry.id   97b6fc709bd11e1266a4707060928d51
#
_cell.length_a   1.000
_cell.length_b   1.000
_cell.length_c   1.000
_cell.angle_alpha   90.00
_cell.angle_beta   90.00
_cell.angle_gamma   90.00
#
_symmetry.space_group_name_H-M   'P 1'
#
loop_
_entity.id
_entity.type
_entity.pdbx_description
1 polymer ?
#
loop_
_entity_poly.entity_id
_entity_poly.type
_entity_poly.pdbx_seq_one_letter_code
_entity_poly.pdbx_strand_id
1 'polypeptide(L)'
;MDEVLNATYLTLDGYVEVNKYRYVYFFIFFILYSLIIFSNSTIVYIIWIHKNLHEPMYIFIAALLLNCLLYSTTIYPKLLIDFLSEKQVITYSACIFQLFMFYTLGGSEFFLLVAMAYDRYVAICKPLEYPTIMNKTTVSIFLFIAWLVPACHIAVPAIGSAEATLCNINLKGIFCNNAIYTLQCVRSKLNTAFGVVSLIDLVILPMVFVVFTYTKIFIVSYQSCKEIRKKAAETCLPHLLVLINFSCLSIYDVSIARVESDFPKTARLIMTLQIVLYHPLFNPFIYGLKMKEISKQLKRFFCHDKIIL
;
A
#
# COMPACT_ATOMS: atom_id res chain seq x y z
N MET A 1 38.70 -7.70 -7.29
CA MET A 1 38.20 -8.49 -8.45
C MET A 1 37.02 -9.29 -7.89
N ASP A 2 35.83 -8.64 -7.93
CA ASP A 2 34.65 -9.22 -7.28
C ASP A 2 34.20 -10.43 -8.10
N GLU A 3 34.08 -11.58 -7.44
CA GLU A 3 33.67 -12.83 -8.08
C GLU A 3 32.20 -12.72 -8.49
N VAL A 4 31.93 -12.78 -9.78
CA VAL A 4 30.57 -12.75 -10.33
C VAL A 4 29.85 -14.03 -9.88
N LEU A 5 28.87 -13.88 -8.98
CA LEU A 5 28.07 -14.98 -8.47
C LEU A 5 26.90 -15.25 -9.41
N ASN A 6 26.88 -16.42 -10.03
CA ASN A 6 25.70 -16.91 -10.77
C ASN A 6 24.67 -17.48 -9.75
N ALA A 7 24.15 -16.59 -8.89
CA ALA A 7 23.34 -16.97 -7.74
C ALA A 7 21.87 -17.18 -8.12
N THR A 8 21.40 -18.42 -8.02
CA THR A 8 19.99 -18.75 -8.21
C THR A 8 19.13 -18.34 -7.01
N TYR A 9 19.73 -18.23 -5.80
CA TYR A 9 19.04 -17.95 -4.54
C TYR A 9 19.69 -16.81 -3.79
N LEU A 10 18.85 -16.01 -3.12
CA LEU A 10 19.25 -14.98 -2.16
C LEU A 10 18.90 -15.43 -0.74
N THR A 11 19.72 -15.05 0.23
CA THR A 11 19.47 -15.26 1.66
C THR A 11 18.86 -14.00 2.26
N LEU A 12 17.75 -14.13 2.97
CA LEU A 12 17.06 -13.03 3.67
C LEU A 12 17.64 -12.89 5.08
N ASP A 13 18.46 -11.88 5.32
CA ASP A 13 19.15 -11.66 6.61
C ASP A 13 18.50 -10.57 7.47
N GLY A 14 17.25 -10.22 7.22
CA GLY A 14 16.51 -9.21 8.01
C GLY A 14 15.89 -9.73 9.32
N TYR A 15 15.79 -11.02 9.49
CA TYR A 15 15.14 -11.65 10.63
C TYR A 15 15.97 -11.56 11.92
N VAL A 16 15.30 -11.32 13.06
CA VAL A 16 15.93 -11.27 14.40
C VAL A 16 15.46 -12.47 15.20
N GLU A 17 16.38 -13.27 15.70
CA GLU A 17 16.14 -14.45 16.56
C GLU A 17 15.00 -15.38 16.08
N VAL A 18 14.82 -15.51 14.74
CA VAL A 18 13.72 -16.27 14.15
C VAL A 18 13.70 -17.73 14.61
N ASN A 19 14.87 -18.35 14.77
CA ASN A 19 14.98 -19.74 15.22
C ASN A 19 14.47 -19.96 16.65
N LYS A 20 14.59 -18.94 17.52
CA LYS A 20 14.13 -19.00 18.91
C LYS A 20 12.62 -18.78 19.02
N TYR A 21 12.06 -17.87 18.20
CA TYR A 21 10.67 -17.44 18.30
C TYR A 21 9.83 -17.82 17.07
N ARG A 22 10.25 -18.82 16.25
CA ARG A 22 9.62 -19.20 14.99
C ARG A 22 8.11 -19.38 15.05
N TYR A 23 7.62 -20.15 16.02
CA TYR A 23 6.19 -20.40 16.17
C TYR A 23 5.43 -19.16 16.66
N VAL A 24 6.03 -18.34 17.52
CA VAL A 24 5.40 -17.08 17.97
C VAL A 24 5.23 -16.12 16.80
N TYR A 25 6.26 -15.92 15.98
CA TYR A 25 6.16 -15.13 14.76
C TYR A 25 5.12 -15.71 13.81
N PHE A 26 5.17 -17.02 13.55
CA PHE A 26 4.23 -17.68 12.67
C PHE A 26 2.76 -17.45 13.10
N PHE A 27 2.41 -17.73 14.35
CA PHE A 27 1.03 -17.58 14.82
C PHE A 27 0.56 -16.12 14.80
N ILE A 28 1.41 -15.18 15.24
CA ILE A 28 1.06 -13.74 15.20
C ILE A 28 0.78 -13.30 13.75
N PHE A 29 1.67 -13.59 12.82
CA PHE A 29 1.52 -13.17 11.43
C PHE A 29 0.43 -13.93 10.68
N PHE A 30 0.17 -15.18 11.04
CA PHE A 30 -0.96 -15.94 10.52
C PHE A 30 -2.31 -15.32 10.94
N ILE A 31 -2.46 -14.96 12.22
CA ILE A 31 -3.66 -14.29 12.72
C ILE A 31 -3.82 -12.91 12.05
N LEU A 32 -2.76 -12.12 11.97
CA LEU A 32 -2.77 -10.82 11.32
C LEU A 32 -3.16 -10.92 9.84
N TYR A 33 -2.56 -11.85 9.08
CA TYR A 33 -2.91 -12.07 7.68
C TYR A 33 -4.36 -12.50 7.51
N SER A 34 -4.83 -13.43 8.33
CA SER A 34 -6.23 -13.88 8.32
C SER A 34 -7.19 -12.72 8.61
N LEU A 35 -6.85 -11.85 9.56
CA LEU A 35 -7.64 -10.66 9.89
C LEU A 35 -7.66 -9.65 8.74
N ILE A 36 -6.54 -9.43 8.06
CA ILE A 36 -6.42 -8.58 6.88
C ILE A 36 -7.32 -9.11 5.76
N ILE A 37 -7.19 -10.41 5.42
CA ILE A 37 -8.01 -11.03 4.37
C ILE A 37 -9.49 -10.91 4.72
N PHE A 38 -9.88 -11.27 5.94
CA PHE A 38 -11.28 -11.25 6.36
C PHE A 38 -11.86 -9.83 6.34
N SER A 39 -11.19 -8.85 6.97
CA SER A 39 -11.72 -7.49 7.10
C SER A 39 -11.85 -6.77 5.75
N ASN A 40 -10.81 -6.84 4.90
CA ASN A 40 -10.83 -6.20 3.58
C ASN A 40 -11.87 -6.87 2.66
N SER A 41 -11.89 -8.22 2.60
CA SER A 41 -12.85 -8.96 1.77
C SER A 41 -14.29 -8.72 2.20
N THR A 42 -14.58 -8.62 3.50
CA THR A 42 -15.92 -8.35 4.01
C THR A 42 -16.45 -7.01 3.52
N ILE A 43 -15.64 -5.95 3.57
CA ILE A 43 -16.09 -4.62 3.10
C ILE A 43 -16.24 -4.59 1.59
N VAL A 44 -15.32 -5.19 0.84
CA VAL A 44 -15.43 -5.31 -0.63
C VAL A 44 -16.72 -6.05 -0.99
N TYR A 45 -17.02 -7.15 -0.32
CA TYR A 45 -18.25 -7.92 -0.52
C TYR A 45 -19.51 -7.09 -0.22
N ILE A 46 -19.52 -6.35 0.89
CA ILE A 46 -20.64 -5.46 1.25
C ILE A 46 -20.87 -4.39 0.19
N ILE A 47 -19.80 -3.75 -0.30
CA ILE A 47 -19.90 -2.75 -1.37
C ILE A 47 -20.47 -3.39 -2.64
N TRP A 48 -20.04 -4.61 -2.97
CA TRP A 48 -20.44 -5.29 -4.19
C TRP A 48 -21.92 -5.67 -4.19
N ILE A 49 -22.48 -6.18 -3.07
CA ILE A 49 -23.87 -6.64 -3.01
C ILE A 49 -24.89 -5.51 -2.84
N HIS A 50 -24.50 -4.34 -2.30
CA HIS A 50 -25.41 -3.25 -2.03
C HIS A 50 -25.35 -2.17 -3.10
N LYS A 51 -26.35 -2.11 -3.99
CA LYS A 51 -26.41 -1.12 -5.10
C LYS A 51 -26.30 0.35 -4.66
N ASN A 52 -26.77 0.68 -3.45
CA ASN A 52 -26.63 2.02 -2.86
C ASN A 52 -25.18 2.39 -2.51
N LEU A 53 -24.26 1.43 -2.55
CA LEU A 53 -22.82 1.65 -2.37
C LEU A 53 -22.05 1.65 -3.72
N HIS A 54 -22.74 1.80 -4.86
CA HIS A 54 -22.10 1.88 -6.17
C HIS A 54 -21.81 3.31 -6.62
N GLU A 55 -21.70 4.26 -5.68
CA GLU A 55 -21.20 5.61 -5.94
C GLU A 55 -19.66 5.59 -6.14
N PRO A 56 -19.09 6.55 -6.90
CA PRO A 56 -17.65 6.61 -7.20
C PRO A 56 -16.74 6.43 -5.99
N MET A 57 -17.03 7.11 -4.88
CA MET A 57 -16.26 7.01 -3.64
C MET A 57 -16.15 5.59 -3.10
N TYR A 58 -17.26 4.84 -3.07
CA TYR A 58 -17.24 3.47 -2.55
C TYR A 58 -16.55 2.51 -3.51
N ILE A 59 -16.61 2.78 -4.83
CA ILE A 59 -15.86 2.00 -5.83
C ILE A 59 -14.35 2.18 -5.61
N PHE A 60 -13.87 3.39 -5.35
CA PHE A 60 -12.46 3.64 -5.03
C PHE A 60 -12.05 3.00 -3.70
N ILE A 61 -12.93 3.01 -2.67
CA ILE A 61 -12.68 2.30 -1.41
C ILE A 61 -12.56 0.79 -1.67
N ALA A 62 -13.47 0.19 -2.44
CA ALA A 62 -13.39 -1.23 -2.78
C ALA A 62 -12.09 -1.56 -3.53
N ALA A 63 -11.69 -0.72 -4.49
CA ALA A 63 -10.43 -0.84 -5.22
C ALA A 63 -9.20 -0.76 -4.29
N LEU A 64 -9.21 0.18 -3.34
CA LEU A 64 -8.15 0.32 -2.33
C LEU A 64 -8.04 -0.91 -1.43
N LEU A 65 -9.17 -1.44 -0.95
CA LEU A 65 -9.18 -2.63 -0.11
C LEU A 65 -8.75 -3.89 -0.89
N LEU A 66 -9.12 -3.99 -2.17
CA LEU A 66 -8.63 -5.04 -3.06
C LEU A 66 -7.12 -4.91 -3.28
N ASN A 67 -6.61 -3.69 -3.45
CA ASN A 67 -5.16 -3.42 -3.51
C ASN A 67 -4.44 -3.88 -2.23
N CYS A 68 -5.01 -3.63 -1.05
CA CYS A 68 -4.49 -4.12 0.23
C CYS A 68 -4.44 -5.66 0.32
N LEU A 69 -5.43 -6.37 -0.22
CA LEU A 69 -5.44 -7.83 -0.30
C LEU A 69 -4.29 -8.34 -1.16
N LEU A 70 -4.11 -7.78 -2.35
CA LEU A 70 -3.02 -8.15 -3.26
C LEU A 70 -1.65 -7.85 -2.65
N TYR A 71 -1.49 -6.65 -2.06
CA TYR A 71 -0.26 -6.23 -1.39
C TYR A 71 0.13 -7.19 -0.27
N SER A 72 -0.81 -7.54 0.61
CA SER A 72 -0.57 -8.48 1.70
C SER A 72 -0.24 -9.87 1.18
N THR A 73 -0.94 -10.35 0.16
CA THR A 73 -0.72 -11.68 -0.43
C THR A 73 0.65 -11.78 -1.12
N THR A 74 1.23 -10.66 -1.55
CA THR A 74 2.59 -10.63 -2.10
C THR A 74 3.67 -10.95 -1.06
N ILE A 75 3.42 -10.65 0.22
CA ILE A 75 4.43 -10.70 1.29
C ILE A 75 4.17 -11.80 2.31
N TYR A 76 2.96 -11.86 2.89
CA TYR A 76 2.65 -12.72 4.04
C TYR A 76 2.86 -14.22 3.81
N PRO A 77 2.48 -14.83 2.65
CA PRO A 77 2.68 -16.25 2.45
C PRO A 77 4.16 -16.63 2.54
N LYS A 78 5.04 -15.81 1.95
CA LYS A 78 6.49 -16.04 2.02
C LYS A 78 7.03 -15.84 3.43
N LEU A 79 6.58 -14.81 4.16
CA LEU A 79 6.96 -14.60 5.57
C LEU A 79 6.58 -15.78 6.45
N LEU A 80 5.38 -16.34 6.28
CA LEU A 80 4.90 -17.48 7.06
C LEU A 80 5.75 -18.74 6.79
N ILE A 81 6.13 -18.97 5.55
CA ILE A 81 7.04 -20.06 5.19
C ILE A 81 8.42 -19.84 5.82
N ASP A 82 8.95 -18.61 5.75
CA ASP A 82 10.27 -18.27 6.27
C ASP A 82 10.37 -18.43 7.79
N PHE A 83 9.31 -18.11 8.55
CA PHE A 83 9.29 -18.32 10.00
C PHE A 83 9.43 -19.79 10.39
N LEU A 84 8.89 -20.70 9.59
CA LEU A 84 8.97 -22.14 9.86
C LEU A 84 10.23 -22.81 9.26
N SER A 85 10.89 -22.15 8.31
CA SER A 85 12.06 -22.67 7.60
C SER A 85 13.33 -22.52 8.45
N GLU A 86 14.28 -23.45 8.28
CA GLU A 86 15.62 -23.35 8.90
C GLU A 86 16.46 -22.25 8.24
N LYS A 87 16.31 -22.07 6.92
CA LYS A 87 17.00 -21.04 6.14
C LYS A 87 15.98 -20.19 5.41
N GLN A 88 16.11 -18.89 5.52
CA GLN A 88 15.26 -17.92 4.85
C GLN A 88 15.88 -17.58 3.49
N VAL A 89 15.41 -18.25 2.45
CA VAL A 89 15.94 -18.11 1.08
C VAL A 89 14.83 -17.86 0.08
N ILE A 90 15.15 -17.10 -0.97
CA ILE A 90 14.24 -16.81 -2.08
C ILE A 90 15.00 -16.92 -3.41
N THR A 91 14.36 -17.41 -4.48
CA THR A 91 14.98 -17.38 -5.81
C THR A 91 15.08 -15.94 -6.30
N TYR A 92 16.12 -15.63 -7.07
CA TYR A 92 16.32 -14.26 -7.57
C TYR A 92 15.12 -13.77 -8.40
N SER A 93 14.58 -14.63 -9.28
CA SER A 93 13.40 -14.28 -10.09
C SER A 93 12.14 -14.01 -9.25
N ALA A 94 11.89 -14.83 -8.21
CA ALA A 94 10.78 -14.58 -7.29
C ALA A 94 10.98 -13.30 -6.47
N CYS A 95 12.22 -12.96 -6.14
CA CYS A 95 12.58 -11.72 -5.48
C CYS A 95 12.27 -10.49 -6.35
N ILE A 96 12.68 -10.50 -7.62
CA ILE A 96 12.35 -9.41 -8.57
C ILE A 96 10.83 -9.29 -8.76
N PHE A 97 10.12 -10.41 -8.88
CA PHE A 97 8.65 -10.39 -8.99
C PHE A 97 7.99 -9.81 -7.72
N GLN A 98 8.45 -10.21 -6.53
CA GLN A 98 7.96 -9.67 -5.26
C GLN A 98 8.23 -8.17 -5.14
N LEU A 99 9.42 -7.71 -5.53
CA LEU A 99 9.78 -6.29 -5.59
C LEU A 99 8.85 -5.52 -6.53
N PHE A 100 8.64 -6.04 -7.74
CA PHE A 100 7.75 -5.44 -8.73
C PHE A 100 6.33 -5.29 -8.18
N MET A 101 5.74 -6.36 -7.64
CA MET A 101 4.39 -6.34 -7.07
C MET A 101 4.29 -5.39 -5.86
N PHE A 102 5.26 -5.43 -4.95
CA PHE A 102 5.29 -4.62 -3.74
C PHE A 102 5.25 -3.12 -4.05
N TYR A 103 6.14 -2.64 -4.94
CA TYR A 103 6.20 -1.21 -5.27
C TYR A 103 5.10 -0.77 -6.23
N THR A 104 4.63 -1.63 -7.13
CA THR A 104 3.47 -1.35 -7.98
C THR A 104 2.22 -1.13 -7.14
N LEU A 105 1.90 -2.06 -6.24
CA LEU A 105 0.71 -1.95 -5.39
C LEU A 105 0.84 -0.81 -4.36
N GLY A 106 2.05 -0.56 -3.84
CA GLY A 106 2.32 0.61 -3.02
C GLY A 106 2.10 1.93 -3.76
N GLY A 107 2.58 2.05 -4.99
CA GLY A 107 2.31 3.21 -5.86
C GLY A 107 0.83 3.36 -6.19
N SER A 108 0.15 2.25 -6.49
CA SER A 108 -1.29 2.24 -6.79
C SER A 108 -2.13 2.77 -5.63
N GLU A 109 -1.71 2.54 -4.38
CA GLU A 109 -2.39 3.08 -3.20
C GLU A 109 -2.41 4.61 -3.20
N PHE A 110 -1.29 5.26 -3.53
CA PHE A 110 -1.24 6.73 -3.65
C PHE A 110 -2.19 7.25 -4.72
N PHE A 111 -2.24 6.61 -5.89
CA PHE A 111 -3.12 7.02 -6.98
C PHE A 111 -4.61 6.81 -6.64
N LEU A 112 -4.95 5.75 -5.93
CA LEU A 112 -6.32 5.53 -5.43
C LEU A 112 -6.70 6.60 -4.40
N LEU A 113 -5.79 6.99 -3.50
CA LEU A 113 -6.01 8.10 -2.57
C LEU A 113 -6.18 9.45 -3.30
N VAL A 114 -5.44 9.69 -4.38
CA VAL A 114 -5.64 10.86 -5.27
C VAL A 114 -7.03 10.85 -5.89
N ALA A 115 -7.47 9.71 -6.43
CA ALA A 115 -8.81 9.58 -7.03
C ALA A 115 -9.91 9.86 -6.00
N MET A 116 -9.76 9.35 -4.76
CA MET A 116 -10.68 9.60 -3.66
C MET A 116 -10.68 11.06 -3.21
N ALA A 117 -9.51 11.70 -3.14
CA ALA A 117 -9.40 13.13 -2.81
C ALA A 117 -10.05 14.01 -3.89
N TYR A 118 -9.85 13.68 -5.15
CA TYR A 118 -10.49 14.37 -6.28
C TYR A 118 -12.01 14.19 -6.26
N ASP A 119 -12.50 12.98 -6.02
CA ASP A 119 -13.93 12.72 -5.86
C ASP A 119 -14.55 13.61 -4.77
N ARG A 120 -13.92 13.68 -3.60
CA ARG A 120 -14.37 14.55 -2.51
C ARG A 120 -14.31 16.03 -2.86
N TYR A 121 -13.26 16.47 -3.57
CA TYR A 121 -13.14 17.82 -4.03
C TYR A 121 -14.32 18.21 -4.96
N VAL A 122 -14.61 17.38 -5.96
CA VAL A 122 -15.72 17.66 -6.89
C VAL A 122 -17.06 17.62 -6.16
N ALA A 123 -17.29 16.64 -5.27
CA ALA A 123 -18.54 16.52 -4.52
C ALA A 123 -18.84 17.71 -3.60
N ILE A 124 -17.80 18.33 -3.04
CA ILE A 124 -17.96 19.44 -2.07
C ILE A 124 -17.87 20.81 -2.76
N CYS A 125 -16.91 20.99 -3.67
CA CYS A 125 -16.64 22.28 -4.30
C CYS A 125 -17.45 22.52 -5.60
N LYS A 126 -17.93 21.44 -6.25
CA LYS A 126 -18.66 21.49 -7.51
C LYS A 126 -19.88 20.54 -7.54
N PRO A 127 -20.79 20.64 -6.57
CA PRO A 127 -21.88 19.65 -6.39
C PRO A 127 -22.82 19.54 -7.59
N LEU A 128 -23.06 20.65 -8.31
CA LEU A 128 -23.93 20.65 -9.49
C LEU A 128 -23.30 19.97 -10.71
N GLU A 129 -21.97 19.98 -10.81
CA GLU A 129 -21.22 19.37 -11.89
C GLU A 129 -20.84 17.91 -11.57
N TYR A 130 -21.00 17.47 -10.32
CA TYR A 130 -20.53 16.16 -9.83
C TYR A 130 -21.00 14.98 -10.71
N PRO A 131 -22.29 14.84 -11.08
CA PRO A 131 -22.74 13.70 -11.90
C PRO A 131 -22.10 13.67 -13.30
N THR A 132 -21.77 14.84 -13.84
CA THR A 132 -21.15 14.97 -15.17
C THR A 132 -19.65 14.64 -15.11
N ILE A 133 -18.95 15.13 -14.07
CA ILE A 133 -17.50 14.94 -13.92
C ILE A 133 -17.20 13.50 -13.46
N MET A 134 -17.88 13.03 -12.41
CA MET A 134 -17.63 11.70 -11.79
C MET A 134 -18.56 10.63 -12.38
N ASN A 135 -18.58 10.53 -13.70
CA ASN A 135 -19.31 9.49 -14.42
C ASN A 135 -18.53 8.15 -14.44
N LYS A 136 -19.18 7.08 -14.90
CA LYS A 136 -18.60 5.73 -14.94
C LYS A 136 -17.29 5.66 -15.74
N THR A 137 -17.19 6.40 -16.84
CA THR A 137 -16.00 6.45 -17.69
C THR A 137 -14.83 7.07 -16.93
N THR A 138 -15.04 8.20 -16.26
CA THR A 138 -14.03 8.88 -15.44
C THR A 138 -13.53 7.98 -14.32
N VAL A 139 -14.44 7.31 -13.61
CA VAL A 139 -14.07 6.35 -12.54
C VAL A 139 -13.22 5.21 -13.10
N SER A 140 -13.61 4.63 -14.25
CA SER A 140 -12.84 3.55 -14.90
C SER A 140 -11.45 4.01 -15.33
N ILE A 141 -11.33 5.24 -15.86
CA ILE A 141 -10.04 5.83 -16.25
C ILE A 141 -9.14 6.00 -15.03
N PHE A 142 -9.65 6.54 -13.91
CA PHE A 142 -8.87 6.69 -12.68
C PHE A 142 -8.40 5.34 -12.14
N LEU A 143 -9.26 4.32 -12.13
CA LEU A 143 -8.88 2.97 -11.72
C LEU A 143 -7.79 2.40 -12.63
N PHE A 144 -7.94 2.52 -13.94
CA PHE A 144 -6.94 2.03 -14.89
C PHE A 144 -5.57 2.71 -14.71
N ILE A 145 -5.55 4.04 -14.58
CA ILE A 145 -4.34 4.82 -14.34
C ILE A 145 -3.70 4.45 -13.00
N ALA A 146 -4.52 4.21 -11.96
CA ALA A 146 -4.03 3.91 -10.62
C ALA A 146 -3.17 2.63 -10.55
N TRP A 147 -3.39 1.65 -11.42
CA TRP A 147 -2.54 0.45 -11.50
C TRP A 147 -1.52 0.50 -12.64
N LEU A 148 -1.90 1.05 -13.80
CA LEU A 148 -1.02 1.04 -14.96
C LEU A 148 0.22 1.93 -14.77
N VAL A 149 0.05 3.15 -14.26
CA VAL A 149 1.16 4.09 -14.13
C VAL A 149 2.23 3.56 -13.17
N PRO A 150 1.90 3.12 -11.93
CA PRO A 150 2.90 2.51 -11.06
C PRO A 150 3.55 1.25 -11.67
N ALA A 151 2.77 0.39 -12.34
CA ALA A 151 3.30 -0.81 -12.98
C ALA A 151 4.35 -0.47 -14.04
N CYS A 152 4.08 0.51 -14.91
CA CYS A 152 5.03 0.96 -15.91
C CYS A 152 6.30 1.56 -15.29
N HIS A 153 6.16 2.38 -14.24
CA HIS A 153 7.32 2.96 -13.54
C HIS A 153 8.22 1.90 -12.90
N ILE A 154 7.62 0.91 -12.23
CA ILE A 154 8.38 -0.12 -11.50
C ILE A 154 8.90 -1.22 -12.43
N ALA A 155 8.27 -1.45 -13.59
CA ALA A 155 8.76 -2.43 -14.57
C ALA A 155 10.18 -2.11 -15.07
N VAL A 156 10.51 -0.84 -15.28
CA VAL A 156 11.82 -0.43 -15.79
C VAL A 156 12.97 -0.86 -14.85
N PRO A 157 12.99 -0.45 -13.57
CA PRO A 157 14.06 -0.90 -12.67
C PRO A 157 13.98 -2.39 -12.32
N ALA A 158 12.81 -3.02 -12.37
CA ALA A 158 12.67 -4.47 -12.16
C ALA A 158 13.33 -5.25 -13.30
N ILE A 159 13.07 -4.89 -14.55
CA ILE A 159 13.70 -5.50 -15.74
C ILE A 159 15.22 -5.27 -15.70
N GLY A 160 15.65 -4.04 -15.47
CA GLY A 160 17.09 -3.73 -15.38
C GLY A 160 17.80 -4.46 -14.23
N SER A 161 17.08 -4.84 -13.17
CA SER A 161 17.63 -5.64 -12.09
C SER A 161 17.66 -7.14 -12.43
N ALA A 162 16.72 -7.64 -13.22
CA ALA A 162 16.68 -9.05 -13.62
C ALA A 162 17.93 -9.45 -14.42
N GLU A 163 18.54 -8.54 -15.15
CA GLU A 163 19.75 -8.74 -15.94
C GLU A 163 21.06 -8.37 -15.20
N ALA A 164 20.95 -7.88 -13.95
CA ALA A 164 22.11 -7.40 -13.21
C ALA A 164 22.95 -8.54 -12.63
N THR A 165 24.26 -8.39 -12.68
CA THR A 165 25.22 -9.30 -12.05
C THR A 165 25.28 -9.05 -10.54
N LEU A 166 25.27 -10.13 -9.75
CA LEU A 166 25.32 -10.10 -8.29
C LEU A 166 26.73 -10.34 -7.77
N CYS A 167 27.18 -9.54 -6.81
CA CYS A 167 28.40 -9.73 -6.03
C CYS A 167 28.12 -10.16 -4.60
N ASN A 168 26.88 -10.07 -4.14
CA ASN A 168 26.46 -10.52 -2.81
C ASN A 168 25.08 -11.21 -2.93
N ILE A 169 24.84 -12.18 -2.04
CA ILE A 169 23.57 -12.93 -1.98
C ILE A 169 22.79 -12.68 -0.70
N ASN A 170 23.34 -11.91 0.25
CA ASN A 170 22.74 -11.65 1.56
C ASN A 170 21.93 -10.36 1.53
N LEU A 171 20.61 -10.48 1.37
CA LEU A 171 19.68 -9.36 1.40
C LEU A 171 19.40 -8.94 2.85
N LYS A 172 19.68 -7.69 3.19
CA LYS A 172 19.44 -7.10 4.53
C LYS A 172 17.95 -6.77 4.75
N GLY A 173 17.04 -7.69 4.41
CA GLY A 173 15.58 -7.53 4.51
C GLY A 173 14.89 -8.85 4.86
N ILE A 174 13.61 -8.77 5.24
CA ILE A 174 12.74 -9.94 5.48
C ILE A 174 11.90 -10.29 4.24
N PHE A 175 11.90 -9.45 3.24
CA PHE A 175 11.32 -9.64 1.91
C PHE A 175 12.10 -8.78 0.89
N CYS A 176 11.82 -8.97 -0.40
CA CYS A 176 12.51 -8.28 -1.47
C CYS A 176 12.02 -6.84 -1.65
N ASN A 177 12.88 -5.90 -1.30
CA ASN A 177 12.68 -4.46 -1.45
C ASN A 177 13.91 -3.81 -2.10
N ASN A 178 14.00 -2.49 -2.05
CA ASN A 178 15.10 -1.71 -2.62
C ASN A 178 16.51 -2.13 -2.14
N ALA A 179 16.63 -2.89 -1.04
CA ALA A 179 17.92 -3.40 -0.59
C ALA A 179 18.59 -4.34 -1.61
N ILE A 180 17.84 -4.89 -2.58
CA ILE A 180 18.38 -5.73 -3.66
C ILE A 180 19.42 -4.99 -4.50
N TYR A 181 19.30 -3.67 -4.65
CA TYR A 181 20.29 -2.86 -5.41
C TYR A 181 21.66 -2.82 -4.75
N THR A 182 21.76 -3.14 -3.46
CA THR A 182 23.06 -3.23 -2.75
C THR A 182 23.80 -4.54 -3.03
N LEU A 183 23.13 -5.53 -3.63
CA LEU A 183 23.70 -6.83 -3.99
C LEU A 183 24.37 -6.81 -5.36
N GLN A 184 24.09 -5.82 -6.19
CA GLN A 184 24.60 -5.70 -7.55
C GLN A 184 26.06 -5.27 -7.54
N CYS A 185 26.90 -5.89 -8.40
CA CYS A 185 28.32 -5.57 -8.54
C CYS A 185 28.54 -4.12 -9.01
N VAL A 186 27.69 -3.67 -9.92
CA VAL A 186 27.74 -2.30 -10.45
C VAL A 186 26.42 -1.61 -10.16
N ARG A 187 26.47 -0.56 -9.38
CA ARG A 187 25.29 0.29 -9.15
C ARG A 187 24.90 0.98 -10.45
N SER A 188 23.78 0.59 -11.02
CA SER A 188 23.23 1.24 -12.20
C SER A 188 22.79 2.67 -11.87
N LYS A 189 23.44 3.66 -12.54
CA LYS A 189 23.01 5.07 -12.44
C LYS A 189 21.57 5.24 -12.94
N LEU A 190 21.18 4.45 -13.94
CA LEU A 190 19.82 4.42 -14.49
C LEU A 190 18.81 3.98 -13.42
N ASN A 191 19.05 2.85 -12.74
CA ASN A 191 18.14 2.38 -11.69
C ASN A 191 18.06 3.38 -10.52
N THR A 192 19.16 4.06 -10.20
CA THR A 192 19.18 5.11 -9.17
C THR A 192 18.32 6.30 -9.60
N ALA A 193 18.49 6.78 -10.84
CA ALA A 193 17.69 7.87 -11.39
C ALA A 193 16.20 7.52 -11.45
N PHE A 194 15.84 6.34 -11.98
CA PHE A 194 14.47 5.86 -11.99
C PHE A 194 13.86 5.72 -10.59
N GLY A 195 14.63 5.27 -9.60
CA GLY A 195 14.18 5.22 -8.22
C GLY A 195 13.85 6.60 -7.64
N VAL A 196 14.60 7.64 -8.00
CA VAL A 196 14.29 9.03 -7.61
C VAL A 196 13.06 9.55 -8.35
N VAL A 197 12.98 9.34 -9.66
CA VAL A 197 11.82 9.72 -10.48
C VAL A 197 10.56 9.03 -9.96
N SER A 198 10.62 7.72 -9.70
CA SER A 198 9.48 6.98 -9.14
C SER A 198 9.06 7.51 -7.77
N LEU A 199 10.00 7.90 -6.89
CA LEU A 199 9.66 8.51 -5.61
C LEU A 199 8.92 9.84 -5.80
N ILE A 200 9.37 10.66 -6.74
CA ILE A 200 8.72 11.95 -7.03
C ILE A 200 7.33 11.71 -7.62
N ASP A 201 7.22 10.89 -8.67
CA ASP A 201 5.99 10.72 -9.44
C ASP A 201 4.93 9.87 -8.72
N LEU A 202 5.35 8.84 -7.98
CA LEU A 202 4.41 7.92 -7.35
C LEU A 202 4.09 8.27 -5.88
N VAL A 203 4.91 9.10 -5.22
CA VAL A 203 4.72 9.46 -3.80
C VAL A 203 4.56 10.97 -3.62
N ILE A 204 5.56 11.76 -4.03
CA ILE A 204 5.58 13.21 -3.71
C ILE A 204 4.47 13.98 -4.44
N LEU A 205 4.34 13.79 -5.76
CA LEU A 205 3.31 14.48 -6.54
C LEU A 205 1.88 14.09 -6.10
N PRO A 206 1.52 12.80 -5.93
CA PRO A 206 0.25 12.41 -5.34
C PRO A 206 0.00 13.04 -3.96
N MET A 207 0.98 13.05 -3.07
CA MET A 207 0.87 13.66 -1.75
C MET A 207 0.57 15.16 -1.84
N VAL A 208 1.32 15.91 -2.66
CA VAL A 208 1.11 17.34 -2.88
C VAL A 208 -0.29 17.61 -3.44
N PHE A 209 -0.74 16.80 -4.40
CA PHE A 209 -2.08 16.92 -4.98
C PHE A 209 -3.18 16.72 -3.93
N VAL A 210 -3.07 15.69 -3.09
CA VAL A 210 -4.05 15.40 -2.03
C VAL A 210 -4.08 16.53 -1.00
N VAL A 211 -2.93 17.04 -0.55
CA VAL A 211 -2.84 18.17 0.37
C VAL A 211 -3.47 19.42 -0.25
N PHE A 212 -3.19 19.70 -1.53
CA PHE A 212 -3.80 20.81 -2.26
C PHE A 212 -5.32 20.70 -2.32
N THR A 213 -5.86 19.55 -2.72
CA THR A 213 -7.31 19.33 -2.83
C THR A 213 -8.00 19.49 -1.48
N TYR A 214 -7.43 18.95 -0.40
CA TYR A 214 -8.00 19.09 0.93
C TYR A 214 -7.91 20.51 1.49
N THR A 215 -6.83 21.24 1.20
CA THR A 215 -6.73 22.65 1.51
C THR A 215 -7.86 23.45 0.84
N LYS A 216 -8.15 23.19 -0.43
CA LYS A 216 -9.28 23.79 -1.14
C LYS A 216 -10.62 23.42 -0.51
N ILE A 217 -10.83 22.14 -0.17
CA ILE A 217 -12.05 21.68 0.52
C ILE A 217 -12.23 22.42 1.85
N PHE A 218 -11.18 22.56 2.66
CA PHE A 218 -11.25 23.27 3.95
C PHE A 218 -11.55 24.76 3.78
N ILE A 219 -10.94 25.44 2.80
CA ILE A 219 -11.21 26.86 2.51
C ILE A 219 -12.69 27.06 2.15
N VAL A 220 -13.21 26.26 1.22
CA VAL A 220 -14.62 26.35 0.80
C VAL A 220 -15.57 25.98 1.95
N SER A 221 -15.25 24.94 2.71
CA SER A 221 -16.07 24.50 3.84
C SER A 221 -16.05 25.49 5.01
N TYR A 222 -14.94 26.24 5.20
CA TYR A 222 -14.84 27.26 6.25
C TYR A 222 -15.82 28.41 6.04
N GLN A 223 -16.10 28.76 4.78
CA GLN A 223 -17.06 29.77 4.39
C GLN A 223 -18.52 29.27 4.45
N SER A 224 -18.72 27.97 4.69
CA SER A 224 -20.03 27.32 4.75
C SER A 224 -20.51 27.16 6.20
N CYS A 225 -21.75 26.66 6.37
CA CYS A 225 -22.29 26.40 7.70
C CYS A 225 -21.50 25.33 8.48
N LYS A 226 -21.62 25.37 9.82
CA LYS A 226 -20.89 24.47 10.74
C LYS A 226 -21.06 23.00 10.41
N GLU A 227 -22.22 22.59 9.90
CA GLU A 227 -22.54 21.21 9.55
C GLU A 227 -21.75 20.72 8.35
N ILE A 228 -21.66 21.53 7.28
CA ILE A 228 -20.88 21.21 6.07
C ILE A 228 -19.41 21.10 6.43
N ARG A 229 -18.88 22.04 7.24
CA ARG A 229 -17.50 22.01 7.72
C ARG A 229 -17.19 20.75 8.52
N LYS A 230 -18.08 20.34 9.43
CA LYS A 230 -17.94 19.12 10.22
C LYS A 230 -17.92 17.88 9.30
N LYS A 231 -18.85 17.81 8.36
CA LYS A 231 -18.94 16.68 7.40
C LYS A 231 -17.70 16.58 6.52
N ALA A 232 -17.17 17.73 6.04
CA ALA A 232 -15.92 17.77 5.27
C ALA A 232 -14.74 17.25 6.10
N ALA A 233 -14.58 17.73 7.33
CA ALA A 233 -13.51 17.28 8.22
C ALA A 233 -13.61 15.77 8.55
N GLU A 234 -14.80 15.26 8.88
CA GLU A 234 -15.02 13.83 9.14
C GLU A 234 -14.68 12.94 7.95
N THR A 235 -14.80 13.44 6.73
CA THR A 235 -14.49 12.68 5.51
C THR A 235 -13.02 12.78 5.13
N CYS A 236 -12.41 13.97 5.22
CA CYS A 236 -11.04 14.22 4.76
C CYS A 236 -9.96 13.76 5.76
N LEU A 237 -10.22 13.87 7.08
CA LEU A 237 -9.22 13.55 8.11
C LEU A 237 -8.72 12.10 8.05
N PRO A 238 -9.57 11.07 7.90
CA PRO A 238 -9.11 9.70 7.76
C PRO A 238 -8.14 9.50 6.60
N HIS A 239 -8.45 10.10 5.44
CA HIS A 239 -7.58 10.00 4.25
C HIS A 239 -6.22 10.68 4.46
N LEU A 240 -6.20 11.86 5.11
CA LEU A 240 -4.95 12.54 5.44
C LEU A 240 -4.07 11.72 6.38
N LEU A 241 -4.67 11.10 7.40
CA LEU A 241 -3.93 10.26 8.34
C LEU A 241 -3.29 9.06 7.65
N VAL A 242 -4.05 8.37 6.79
CA VAL A 242 -3.53 7.26 5.97
C VAL A 242 -2.39 7.74 5.09
N LEU A 243 -2.61 8.84 4.35
CA LEU A 243 -1.63 9.39 3.43
C LEU A 243 -0.30 9.77 4.12
N ILE A 244 -0.38 10.53 5.24
CA ILE A 244 0.81 10.98 5.96
C ILE A 244 1.62 9.78 6.46
N ASN A 245 0.95 8.82 7.09
CA ASN A 245 1.64 7.66 7.61
C ASN A 245 2.29 6.83 6.50
N PHE A 246 1.56 6.57 5.42
CA PHE A 246 2.11 5.84 4.30
C PHE A 246 3.27 6.56 3.64
N SER A 247 3.17 7.86 3.45
CA SER A 247 4.26 8.66 2.89
C SER A 247 5.53 8.58 3.76
N CYS A 248 5.40 8.71 5.08
CA CYS A 248 6.53 8.59 5.99
C CYS A 248 7.20 7.21 5.90
N LEU A 249 6.42 6.14 5.88
CA LEU A 249 6.93 4.78 5.78
C LEU A 249 7.57 4.50 4.41
N SER A 250 6.98 4.99 3.32
CA SER A 250 7.52 4.83 1.96
C SER A 250 8.83 5.60 1.78
N ILE A 251 8.92 6.83 2.31
CA ILE A 251 10.16 7.62 2.30
C ILE A 251 11.24 6.91 3.11
N TYR A 252 10.90 6.34 4.27
CA TYR A 252 11.82 5.54 5.06
C TYR A 252 12.34 4.34 4.26
N ASP A 253 11.48 3.53 3.66
CA ASP A 253 11.88 2.33 2.90
C ASP A 253 12.83 2.65 1.74
N VAL A 254 12.52 3.72 0.98
CA VAL A 254 13.38 4.18 -0.12
C VAL A 254 14.70 4.75 0.39
N SER A 255 14.70 5.43 1.53
CA SER A 255 15.89 6.07 2.09
C SER A 255 16.85 5.07 2.72
N ILE A 256 16.34 4.09 3.49
CA ILE A 256 17.20 3.12 4.22
C ILE A 256 18.02 2.25 3.27
N ALA A 257 17.52 1.96 2.07
CA ALA A 257 18.25 1.21 1.06
C ALA A 257 19.42 1.99 0.44
N ARG A 258 19.43 3.32 0.56
CA ARG A 258 20.46 4.21 -0.01
C ARG A 258 21.48 4.68 1.00
N VAL A 259 21.08 4.78 2.26
CA VAL A 259 21.96 5.17 3.36
C VAL A 259 22.58 3.88 3.90
N GLU A 260 23.87 3.68 3.63
CA GLU A 260 24.69 2.65 4.29
C GLU A 260 24.85 3.05 5.76
N SER A 261 23.82 2.85 6.55
CA SER A 261 23.86 3.17 7.96
C SER A 261 23.99 1.89 8.78
N ASP A 262 24.76 1.96 9.86
CA ASP A 262 24.82 0.95 10.93
C ASP A 262 23.51 0.90 11.74
N PHE A 263 22.39 0.97 11.03
CA PHE A 263 21.07 0.96 11.67
C PHE A 263 20.84 -0.41 12.32
N PRO A 264 20.48 -0.46 13.62
CA PRO A 264 20.30 -1.72 14.31
C PRO A 264 19.31 -2.64 13.59
N LYS A 265 19.65 -3.93 13.44
CA LYS A 265 18.85 -4.94 12.74
C LYS A 265 17.40 -4.99 13.27
N THR A 266 17.23 -4.89 14.60
CA THR A 266 15.91 -4.87 15.26
C THR A 266 15.07 -3.65 14.85
N ALA A 267 15.68 -2.45 14.82
CA ALA A 267 14.96 -1.24 14.42
C ALA A 267 14.54 -1.31 12.94
N ARG A 268 15.40 -1.83 12.07
CA ARG A 268 15.08 -2.06 10.65
C ARG A 268 13.90 -3.04 10.51
N LEU A 269 13.91 -4.14 11.27
CA LEU A 269 12.81 -5.10 11.29
C LEU A 269 11.50 -4.45 11.70
N ILE A 270 11.48 -3.68 12.80
CA ILE A 270 10.27 -2.99 13.29
C ILE A 270 9.71 -2.05 12.23
N MET A 271 10.54 -1.21 11.61
CA MET A 271 10.09 -0.28 10.58
C MET A 271 9.56 -0.98 9.34
N THR A 272 10.24 -2.05 8.91
CA THR A 272 9.79 -2.87 7.78
C THR A 272 8.45 -3.56 8.07
N LEU A 273 8.26 -4.05 9.29
CA LEU A 273 6.99 -4.64 9.70
C LEU A 273 5.84 -3.61 9.73
N GLN A 274 6.12 -2.36 10.12
CA GLN A 274 5.10 -1.30 10.08
C GLN A 274 4.58 -1.05 8.66
N ILE A 275 5.47 -1.05 7.64
CA ILE A 275 5.08 -0.88 6.23
C ILE A 275 4.12 -1.99 5.80
N VAL A 276 4.39 -3.22 6.19
CA VAL A 276 3.60 -4.40 5.79
C VAL A 276 2.27 -4.49 6.55
N LEU A 277 2.26 -4.08 7.82
CA LEU A 277 1.10 -4.24 8.72
C LEU A 277 0.11 -3.09 8.62
N TYR A 278 0.62 -1.84 8.58
CA TYR A 278 -0.20 -0.67 8.88
C TYR A 278 -1.34 -0.49 7.87
N HIS A 279 -1.02 -0.47 6.59
CA HIS A 279 -2.01 -0.19 5.55
C HIS A 279 -3.11 -1.23 5.45
N PRO A 280 -2.79 -2.52 5.21
CA PRO A 280 -3.82 -3.51 4.97
C PRO A 280 -4.68 -3.76 6.20
N LEU A 281 -4.16 -3.48 7.40
CA LEU A 281 -4.87 -3.66 8.65
C LEU A 281 -5.77 -2.46 8.99
N PHE A 282 -5.26 -1.22 8.82
CA PHE A 282 -6.00 -0.02 9.27
C PHE A 282 -7.00 0.49 8.25
N ASN A 283 -6.75 0.33 6.95
CA ASN A 283 -7.69 0.78 5.91
C ASN A 283 -9.13 0.25 6.13
N PRO A 284 -9.38 -1.05 6.31
CA PRO A 284 -10.74 -1.54 6.54
C PRO A 284 -11.36 -0.98 7.84
N PHE A 285 -10.58 -0.77 8.90
CA PHE A 285 -11.10 -0.16 10.13
C PHE A 285 -11.48 1.30 9.92
N ILE A 286 -10.61 2.08 9.25
CA ILE A 286 -10.86 3.49 8.99
C ILE A 286 -12.12 3.64 8.13
N TYR A 287 -12.20 2.96 6.98
CA TYR A 287 -13.35 3.08 6.09
C TYR A 287 -14.61 2.39 6.62
N GLY A 288 -14.47 1.23 7.25
CA GLY A 288 -15.59 0.51 7.84
C GLY A 288 -16.28 1.23 8.99
N LEU A 289 -15.50 1.95 9.83
CA LEU A 289 -16.05 2.67 10.99
C LEU A 289 -16.48 4.11 10.65
N LYS A 290 -15.72 4.81 9.82
CA LYS A 290 -15.96 6.24 9.53
C LYS A 290 -16.99 6.47 8.44
N MET A 291 -17.11 5.56 7.47
CA MET A 291 -18.11 5.67 6.41
C MET A 291 -19.46 5.16 6.91
N LYS A 292 -20.40 6.06 7.18
CA LYS A 292 -21.69 5.77 7.84
C LYS A 292 -22.48 4.64 7.15
N GLU A 293 -22.53 4.66 5.81
CA GLU A 293 -23.29 3.63 5.07
C GLU A 293 -22.61 2.25 5.13
N ILE A 294 -21.28 2.19 5.02
CA ILE A 294 -20.52 0.94 5.19
C ILE A 294 -20.71 0.43 6.63
N SER A 295 -20.55 1.30 7.63
CA SER A 295 -20.74 0.94 9.05
C SER A 295 -22.14 0.42 9.35
N LYS A 296 -23.18 1.03 8.74
CA LYS A 296 -24.57 0.58 8.86
C LYS A 296 -24.77 -0.84 8.27
N GLN A 297 -24.22 -1.11 7.09
CA GLN A 297 -24.32 -2.42 6.47
C GLN A 297 -23.50 -3.48 7.22
N LEU A 298 -22.30 -3.11 7.73
CA LEU A 298 -21.51 -3.98 8.60
C LEU A 298 -22.28 -4.39 9.86
N LYS A 299 -22.94 -3.43 10.53
CA LYS A 299 -23.78 -3.72 11.70
C LYS A 299 -24.91 -4.67 11.34
N ARG A 300 -25.58 -4.48 10.21
CA ARG A 300 -26.63 -5.40 9.75
C ARG A 300 -26.11 -6.79 9.42
N PHE A 301 -24.90 -6.86 8.87
CA PHE A 301 -24.27 -8.13 8.50
C PHE A 301 -23.84 -8.95 9.73
N PHE A 302 -23.31 -8.30 10.76
CA PHE A 302 -22.81 -8.99 11.97
C PHE A 302 -23.82 -9.05 13.12
N CYS A 303 -24.59 -7.97 13.32
CA CYS A 303 -25.69 -8.02 14.27
C CYS A 303 -26.91 -8.48 13.48
N HIS A 304 -27.27 -9.74 13.56
CA HIS A 304 -28.52 -10.27 13.08
C HIS A 304 -29.64 -9.44 13.71
N ASP A 305 -29.96 -8.28 13.14
CA ASP A 305 -31.22 -7.64 13.42
C ASP A 305 -32.24 -8.66 13.01
N LYS A 306 -32.81 -9.32 14.03
CA LYS A 306 -34.00 -10.18 13.92
C LYS A 306 -34.95 -9.41 13.01
N ILE A 307 -35.09 -9.88 11.80
CA ILE A 307 -36.27 -9.56 11.00
C ILE A 307 -37.40 -10.10 11.84
N ILE A 308 -37.99 -9.22 12.64
CA ILE A 308 -39.30 -9.46 13.18
C ILE A 308 -40.21 -9.41 11.96
N LEU A 309 -40.64 -10.59 11.57
CA LEU A 309 -41.74 -10.83 10.65
C LEU A 309 -42.98 -10.09 11.13
#